data_d50322172f5f6c68fffe6d490e0fa6f7
#
_entry.id   d50322172f5f6c68fffe6d490e0fa6f7
#
_cell.length_a   1.000
_cell.length_b   1.000
_cell.length_c   1.000
_cell.angle_alpha   90.00
_cell.angle_beta   90.00
_cell.angle_gamma   90.00
#
_symmetry.space_group_name_H-M   'P 1'
#
loop_
_entity.id
_entity.type
_entity.pdbx_description
1 polymer ?
#
loop_
_entity_poly.entity_id
_entity_poly.type
_entity_poly.pdbx_seq_one_letter_code
_entity_poly.pdbx_strand_id
1 'polypeptide(L)'
;MSAPANVCVVIPAAGLGERLGLDQPKAFVSVNNWSLLSLTIRRVLDIARVGHLIVAVPADFKTEALEHIDRAMRDANKKIPFDVVVGGETRTQSVKNSLLALDQLDSFVLVHDAARPFVPQSVFESVIGKLDSGAKVVIPVIPVSDTIKTVNEKSDVVNTLDRTQLRAVQTPQGFAREVLSEIYATTDLKPTTDDAGLAEIAGINVSTVAGSVESFKVTTPFDLEMATNFMNRK
;
A
#
# COMPACT_ATOMS: atom_id res chain seq x y z
N MET A 1 -12.45 -23.98 16.21
CA MET A 1 -11.75 -23.11 15.21
C MET A 1 -11.81 -21.69 15.74
N SER A 2 -10.68 -21.01 15.93
CA SER A 2 -10.66 -19.59 16.29
C SER A 2 -11.35 -18.77 15.19
N ALA A 3 -12.04 -17.68 15.57
CA ALA A 3 -12.58 -16.74 14.59
C ALA A 3 -11.46 -16.28 13.63
N PRO A 4 -11.76 -16.05 12.34
CA PRO A 4 -10.76 -15.56 11.41
C PRO A 4 -10.22 -14.22 11.91
N ALA A 5 -8.90 -14.02 11.81
CA ALA A 5 -8.24 -12.79 12.23
C ALA A 5 -8.83 -11.58 11.50
N ASN A 6 -9.13 -10.51 12.22
CA ASN A 6 -9.58 -9.24 11.62
C ASN A 6 -8.40 -8.55 10.94
N VAL A 7 -8.66 -7.95 9.79
CA VAL A 7 -7.64 -7.27 8.97
C VAL A 7 -7.95 -5.78 8.90
N CYS A 8 -6.99 -4.96 9.33
CA CYS A 8 -7.00 -3.53 9.09
C CYS A 8 -6.18 -3.20 7.83
N VAL A 9 -6.67 -2.30 7.00
CA VAL A 9 -5.90 -1.76 5.87
C VAL A 9 -5.54 -0.31 6.14
N VAL A 10 -4.25 0.00 6.13
CA VAL A 10 -3.70 1.36 6.24
C VAL A 10 -3.33 1.87 4.86
N ILE A 11 -3.91 3.01 4.46
CA ILE A 11 -3.63 3.66 3.18
C ILE A 11 -2.92 5.00 3.43
N PRO A 12 -1.58 5.07 3.27
CA PRO A 12 -0.85 6.34 3.28
C PRO A 12 -1.16 7.12 2.00
N ALA A 13 -1.92 8.20 2.13
CA ALA A 13 -2.44 9.01 1.03
C ALA A 13 -2.03 10.51 1.12
N ALA A 14 -1.05 10.85 1.99
CA ALA A 14 -0.61 12.23 2.22
C ALA A 14 0.44 12.76 1.21
N GLY A 15 0.96 11.91 0.32
CA GLY A 15 2.02 12.30 -0.61
C GLY A 15 1.53 13.25 -1.71
N LEU A 16 2.25 14.35 -1.93
CA LEU A 16 1.91 15.41 -2.90
C LEU A 16 1.97 14.95 -4.37
N GLY A 17 2.73 13.90 -4.68
CA GLY A 17 2.75 13.33 -6.03
C GLY A 17 3.45 14.21 -7.08
N GLU A 18 4.50 14.93 -6.71
CA GLU A 18 5.28 15.88 -7.55
C GLU A 18 5.58 15.37 -8.97
N ARG A 19 5.83 14.06 -9.11
CA ARG A 19 6.11 13.41 -10.40
C ARG A 19 4.92 13.37 -11.37
N LEU A 20 3.71 13.66 -10.92
CA LEU A 20 2.52 13.79 -11.77
C LEU A 20 2.34 15.23 -12.29
N GLY A 21 3.09 16.22 -11.74
CA GLY A 21 2.99 17.61 -12.14
C GLY A 21 1.65 18.27 -11.83
N LEU A 22 0.92 17.77 -10.83
CA LEU A 22 -0.40 18.27 -10.45
C LEU A 22 -0.36 18.96 -9.08
N ASP A 23 -1.12 20.03 -8.93
CA ASP A 23 -1.19 20.86 -7.71
C ASP A 23 -2.11 20.27 -6.63
N GLN A 24 -2.22 18.94 -6.56
CA GLN A 24 -3.03 18.24 -5.56
C GLN A 24 -2.37 16.94 -5.10
N PRO A 25 -2.69 16.44 -3.90
CA PRO A 25 -2.16 15.17 -3.44
C PRO A 25 -2.55 14.05 -4.38
N LYS A 26 -1.57 13.19 -4.70
CA LYS A 26 -1.70 12.13 -5.71
C LYS A 26 -2.91 11.22 -5.52
N ALA A 27 -3.28 10.93 -4.29
CA ALA A 27 -4.41 10.05 -3.97
C ALA A 27 -5.76 10.60 -4.47
N PHE A 28 -5.86 11.92 -4.65
CA PHE A 28 -7.06 12.62 -5.10
C PHE A 28 -7.13 12.83 -6.61
N VAL A 29 -6.07 12.48 -7.33
CA VAL A 29 -6.06 12.53 -8.80
C VAL A 29 -7.13 11.61 -9.37
N SER A 30 -7.91 12.14 -10.32
CA SER A 30 -9.03 11.43 -10.92
C SER A 30 -8.64 10.59 -12.13
N VAL A 31 -9.23 9.40 -12.21
CA VAL A 31 -9.25 8.50 -13.37
C VAL A 31 -10.72 8.19 -13.67
N ASN A 32 -11.25 8.63 -14.81
CA ASN A 32 -12.66 8.44 -15.18
C ASN A 32 -13.64 8.84 -14.06
N ASN A 33 -13.50 10.04 -13.51
CA ASN A 33 -14.31 10.59 -12.41
C ASN A 33 -14.16 9.87 -11.05
N TRP A 34 -13.26 8.92 -10.90
CA TRP A 34 -12.92 8.30 -9.62
C TRP A 34 -11.53 8.73 -9.19
N SER A 35 -11.36 9.15 -7.93
CA SER A 35 -9.99 9.37 -7.42
C SER A 35 -9.24 8.05 -7.28
N LEU A 36 -7.90 8.09 -7.34
CA LEU A 36 -7.09 6.91 -7.05
C LEU A 36 -7.41 6.35 -5.67
N LEU A 37 -7.68 7.22 -4.68
CA LEU A 37 -8.09 6.82 -3.33
C LEU A 37 -9.40 6.03 -3.35
N SER A 38 -10.45 6.56 -4.00
CA SER A 38 -11.75 5.86 -4.09
C SER A 38 -11.62 4.51 -4.78
N LEU A 39 -10.86 4.43 -5.87
CA LEU A 39 -10.62 3.18 -6.59
C LEU A 39 -9.88 2.16 -5.71
N THR A 40 -8.86 2.60 -4.98
CA THR A 40 -8.09 1.74 -4.07
C THR A 40 -8.97 1.24 -2.92
N ILE A 41 -9.75 2.12 -2.30
CA ILE A 41 -10.68 1.74 -1.22
C ILE A 41 -11.72 0.75 -1.76
N ARG A 42 -12.25 0.99 -2.95
CA ARG A 42 -13.21 0.07 -3.57
C ARG A 42 -12.67 -1.35 -3.69
N ARG A 43 -11.38 -1.50 -4.06
CA ARG A 43 -10.70 -2.80 -4.11
C ARG A 43 -10.51 -3.43 -2.74
N VAL A 44 -10.14 -2.62 -1.76
CA VAL A 44 -10.00 -3.07 -0.37
C VAL A 44 -11.32 -3.60 0.19
N LEU A 45 -12.43 -2.96 -0.16
CA LEU A 45 -13.78 -3.37 0.28
C LEU A 45 -14.24 -4.70 -0.33
N ASP A 46 -13.68 -5.13 -1.46
CA ASP A 46 -13.94 -6.46 -2.04
C ASP A 46 -13.36 -7.60 -1.19
N ILE A 47 -12.44 -7.31 -0.28
CA ILE A 47 -11.79 -8.31 0.57
C ILE A 47 -12.70 -8.59 1.77
N ALA A 48 -13.19 -9.82 1.86
CA ALA A 48 -14.18 -10.21 2.89
C ALA A 48 -13.66 -10.00 4.33
N ARG A 49 -12.37 -10.26 4.57
CA ARG A 49 -11.73 -10.20 5.89
C ARG A 49 -11.34 -8.79 6.34
N VAL A 50 -11.41 -7.80 5.46
CA VAL A 50 -11.14 -6.42 5.85
C VAL A 50 -12.33 -5.89 6.65
N GLY A 51 -12.06 -5.62 7.93
CA GLY A 51 -13.02 -5.11 8.91
C GLY A 51 -12.73 -3.69 9.37
N HIS A 52 -11.57 -3.13 9.06
CA HIS A 52 -11.17 -1.78 9.46
C HIS A 52 -10.33 -1.11 8.36
N LEU A 53 -10.51 0.19 8.17
CA LEU A 53 -9.76 1.00 7.20
C LEU A 53 -9.22 2.25 7.87
N ILE A 54 -7.93 2.54 7.70
CA ILE A 54 -7.31 3.79 8.16
C ILE A 54 -6.69 4.50 6.97
N VAL A 55 -7.05 5.76 6.75
CA VAL A 55 -6.55 6.57 5.64
C VAL A 55 -5.80 7.77 6.16
N ALA A 56 -4.51 7.88 5.85
CA ALA A 56 -3.68 9.02 6.23
C ALA A 56 -3.60 10.04 5.09
N VAL A 57 -4.12 11.25 5.29
CA VAL A 57 -4.22 12.32 4.28
C VAL A 57 -3.61 13.63 4.79
N PRO A 58 -3.31 14.60 3.93
CA PRO A 58 -2.96 15.95 4.39
C PRO A 58 -4.11 16.56 5.21
N ALA A 59 -3.80 17.42 6.17
CA ALA A 59 -4.79 17.99 7.09
C ALA A 59 -5.97 18.65 6.37
N ASP A 60 -5.67 19.40 5.30
CA ASP A 60 -6.67 20.15 4.52
C ASP A 60 -7.55 19.25 3.62
N PHE A 61 -7.18 17.98 3.44
CA PHE A 61 -7.89 17.02 2.60
C PHE A 61 -8.77 16.03 3.38
N LYS A 62 -8.94 16.22 4.69
CA LYS A 62 -9.73 15.28 5.51
C LYS A 62 -11.21 15.23 5.05
N THR A 63 -11.82 16.36 4.79
CA THR A 63 -13.22 16.43 4.34
C THR A 63 -13.40 15.74 2.99
N GLU A 64 -12.53 16.03 2.04
CA GLU A 64 -12.56 15.40 0.71
C GLU A 64 -12.30 13.88 0.79
N ALA A 65 -11.42 13.45 1.68
CA ALA A 65 -11.18 12.02 1.91
C ALA A 65 -12.43 11.30 2.42
N LEU A 66 -13.21 11.91 3.32
CA LEU A 66 -14.48 11.36 3.79
C LEU A 66 -15.47 11.16 2.65
N GLU A 67 -15.60 12.13 1.73
CA GLU A 67 -16.46 12.02 0.54
C GLU A 67 -16.05 10.87 -0.38
N HIS A 68 -14.74 10.69 -0.57
CA HIS A 68 -14.17 9.61 -1.37
C HIS A 68 -14.36 8.23 -0.73
N ILE A 69 -14.22 8.12 0.58
CA ILE A 69 -14.49 6.89 1.34
C ILE A 69 -15.96 6.52 1.25
N ASP A 70 -16.85 7.47 1.53
CA ASP A 70 -18.30 7.29 1.47
C ASP A 70 -18.76 6.87 0.06
N ARG A 71 -18.19 7.48 -0.98
CA ARG A 71 -18.48 7.11 -2.36
C ARG A 71 -18.08 5.67 -2.65
N ALA A 72 -16.87 5.26 -2.24
CA ALA A 72 -16.38 3.90 -2.44
C ALA A 72 -17.24 2.88 -1.67
N MET A 73 -17.65 3.19 -0.44
CA MET A 73 -18.51 2.34 0.36
C MET A 73 -19.91 2.17 -0.22
N ARG A 74 -20.50 3.27 -0.74
CA ARG A 74 -21.81 3.20 -1.42
C ARG A 74 -21.73 2.34 -2.69
N ASP A 75 -20.69 2.51 -3.50
CA ASP A 75 -20.51 1.73 -4.73
C ASP A 75 -20.26 0.24 -4.43
N ALA A 76 -19.49 -0.05 -3.39
CA ALA A 76 -19.26 -1.41 -2.92
C ALA A 76 -20.47 -2.05 -2.25
N ASN A 77 -21.51 -1.27 -1.90
CA ASN A 77 -22.61 -1.69 -1.01
C ASN A 77 -22.09 -2.35 0.28
N LYS A 78 -20.98 -1.86 0.82
CA LYS A 78 -20.33 -2.39 2.02
C LYS A 78 -19.87 -1.24 2.90
N LYS A 79 -20.23 -1.30 4.19
CA LYS A 79 -19.76 -0.36 5.22
C LYS A 79 -18.88 -1.11 6.22
N ILE A 80 -17.73 -0.54 6.52
CA ILE A 80 -16.83 -0.99 7.58
C ILE A 80 -16.41 0.22 8.43
N PRO A 81 -16.00 0.03 9.69
CA PRO A 81 -15.34 1.07 10.47
C PRO A 81 -14.14 1.67 9.73
N PHE A 82 -13.97 2.99 9.85
CA PHE A 82 -12.81 3.65 9.27
C PHE A 82 -12.39 4.89 10.06
N ASP A 83 -11.11 5.23 9.95
CA ASP A 83 -10.50 6.43 10.49
C ASP A 83 -9.79 7.23 9.41
N VAL A 84 -9.90 8.56 9.48
CA VAL A 84 -9.13 9.50 8.67
C VAL A 84 -8.16 10.25 9.58
N VAL A 85 -6.88 9.95 9.44
CA VAL A 85 -5.81 10.55 10.24
C VAL A 85 -5.01 11.57 9.42
N VAL A 86 -4.35 12.51 10.10
CA VAL A 86 -3.40 13.40 9.44
C VAL A 86 -2.11 12.63 9.17
N GLY A 87 -1.69 12.56 7.91
CA GLY A 87 -0.42 12.01 7.51
C GLY A 87 0.77 12.85 7.99
N GLY A 88 1.97 12.34 7.80
CA GLY A 88 3.22 13.04 8.10
C GLY A 88 3.91 13.51 6.81
N GLU A 89 5.08 14.14 6.98
CA GLU A 89 5.93 14.62 5.88
C GLU A 89 6.45 13.48 4.99
N THR A 90 6.57 12.27 5.55
CA THR A 90 7.00 11.08 4.80
C THR A 90 5.93 10.01 4.81
N ARG A 91 6.06 9.04 3.88
CA ARG A 91 5.18 7.85 3.85
C ARG A 91 5.29 7.08 5.18
N THR A 92 6.48 6.88 5.68
CA THR A 92 6.75 6.20 6.96
C THR A 92 6.07 6.92 8.12
N GLN A 93 6.16 8.26 8.19
CA GLN A 93 5.48 9.03 9.22
C GLN A 93 3.96 8.93 9.10
N SER A 94 3.41 8.89 7.89
CA SER A 94 1.98 8.71 7.66
C SER A 94 1.48 7.35 8.14
N VAL A 95 2.25 6.28 7.90
CA VAL A 95 1.95 4.95 8.44
C VAL A 95 2.03 4.98 9.97
N LYS A 96 3.09 5.56 10.56
CA LYS A 96 3.24 5.70 12.03
C LYS A 96 2.03 6.38 12.67
N ASN A 97 1.56 7.48 12.10
CA ASN A 97 0.38 8.19 12.59
C ASN A 97 -0.88 7.32 12.51
N SER A 98 -1.00 6.49 11.46
CA SER A 98 -2.12 5.57 11.29
C SER A 98 -2.17 4.46 12.34
N LEU A 99 -1.00 4.00 12.83
CA LEU A 99 -0.94 2.94 13.84
C LEU A 99 -1.58 3.34 15.17
N LEU A 100 -1.72 4.64 15.46
CA LEU A 100 -2.38 5.15 16.66
C LEU A 100 -3.90 4.94 16.64
N ALA A 101 -4.48 4.70 15.46
CA ALA A 101 -5.91 4.45 15.27
C ALA A 101 -6.25 2.96 15.14
N LEU A 102 -5.28 2.04 15.32
CA LEU A 102 -5.53 0.60 15.26
C LEU A 102 -6.42 0.15 16.42
N ASP A 103 -7.43 -0.66 16.08
CA ASP A 103 -8.27 -1.32 17.08
C ASP A 103 -7.53 -2.52 17.70
N GLN A 104 -7.88 -2.88 18.94
CA GLN A 104 -7.34 -4.08 19.59
C GLN A 104 -7.77 -5.38 18.90
N LEU A 105 -8.86 -5.35 18.14
CA LEU A 105 -9.38 -6.47 17.36
C LEU A 105 -8.61 -6.71 16.07
N ASP A 106 -7.83 -5.73 15.59
CA ASP A 106 -7.03 -5.87 14.39
C ASP A 106 -5.86 -6.83 14.63
N SER A 107 -5.87 -7.99 14.00
CA SER A 107 -4.83 -9.02 14.14
C SER A 107 -3.73 -8.85 13.10
N PHE A 108 -4.12 -8.45 11.88
CA PHE A 108 -3.21 -8.17 10.78
C PHE A 108 -3.40 -6.74 10.27
N VAL A 109 -2.30 -6.13 9.87
CA VAL A 109 -2.28 -4.81 9.24
C VAL A 109 -1.71 -4.94 7.84
N LEU A 110 -2.45 -4.47 6.85
CA LEU A 110 -1.99 -4.38 5.47
C LEU A 110 -1.70 -2.90 5.14
N VAL A 111 -0.46 -2.57 4.86
CA VAL A 111 -0.11 -1.22 4.37
C VAL A 111 -0.20 -1.21 2.85
N HIS A 112 -1.10 -0.39 2.31
CA HIS A 112 -1.42 -0.39 0.89
C HIS A 112 -1.34 0.99 0.26
N ASP A 113 -0.59 1.12 -0.83
CA ASP A 113 -0.41 2.39 -1.54
C ASP A 113 -1.71 2.85 -2.22
N ALA A 114 -2.19 4.06 -1.92
CA ALA A 114 -3.34 4.69 -2.59
C ALA A 114 -3.18 4.77 -4.13
N ALA A 115 -1.96 4.70 -4.61
CA ALA A 115 -1.61 4.75 -6.03
C ALA A 115 -1.58 3.39 -6.74
N ARG A 116 -2.07 2.31 -6.11
CA ARG A 116 -2.22 0.98 -6.73
C ARG A 116 -3.70 0.53 -6.76
N PRO A 117 -4.54 1.21 -7.54
CA PRO A 117 -5.99 1.01 -7.47
C PRO A 117 -6.49 -0.28 -8.13
N PHE A 118 -5.63 -1.05 -8.79
CA PHE A 118 -6.04 -2.21 -9.58
C PHE A 118 -5.48 -3.55 -9.07
N VAL A 119 -5.01 -3.57 -7.82
CA VAL A 119 -4.49 -4.81 -7.22
C VAL A 119 -5.60 -5.88 -7.20
N PRO A 120 -5.36 -7.07 -7.81
CA PRO A 120 -6.32 -8.15 -7.77
C PRO A 120 -6.61 -8.63 -6.34
N GLN A 121 -7.84 -9.05 -6.09
CA GLN A 121 -8.27 -9.62 -4.80
C GLN A 121 -7.35 -10.78 -4.37
N SER A 122 -6.95 -11.64 -5.31
CA SER A 122 -6.07 -12.79 -5.06
C SER A 122 -4.72 -12.42 -4.44
N VAL A 123 -4.19 -11.21 -4.72
CA VAL A 123 -2.94 -10.73 -4.10
C VAL A 123 -3.15 -10.43 -2.63
N PHE A 124 -4.26 -9.75 -2.27
CA PHE A 124 -4.64 -9.53 -0.87
C PHE A 124 -4.82 -10.86 -0.13
N GLU A 125 -5.58 -11.79 -0.72
CA GLU A 125 -5.84 -13.10 -0.15
C GLU A 125 -4.55 -13.92 0.05
N SER A 126 -3.61 -13.85 -0.89
CA SER A 126 -2.31 -14.51 -0.77
C SER A 126 -1.47 -13.94 0.37
N VAL A 127 -1.45 -12.62 0.55
CA VAL A 127 -0.77 -11.97 1.67
C VAL A 127 -1.40 -12.39 3.00
N ILE A 128 -2.72 -12.31 3.11
CA ILE A 128 -3.46 -12.68 4.33
C ILE A 128 -3.27 -14.17 4.63
N GLY A 129 -3.40 -15.05 3.65
CA GLY A 129 -3.22 -16.49 3.81
C GLY A 129 -1.79 -16.86 4.27
N LYS A 130 -0.79 -16.12 3.81
CA LYS A 130 0.59 -16.33 4.27
C LYS A 130 0.79 -15.87 5.72
N LEU A 131 0.13 -14.77 6.15
CA LEU A 131 0.09 -14.34 7.55
C LEU A 131 -0.61 -15.39 8.44
N ASP A 132 -1.75 -15.93 7.99
CA ASP A 132 -2.46 -17.01 8.68
C ASP A 132 -1.59 -18.25 8.89
N SER A 133 -0.66 -18.52 7.96
CA SER A 133 0.29 -19.63 8.08
C SER A 133 1.45 -19.36 9.05
N GLY A 134 1.44 -18.22 9.75
CA GLY A 134 2.41 -17.86 10.79
C GLY A 134 3.52 -16.93 10.34
N ALA A 135 3.55 -16.49 9.07
CA ALA A 135 4.49 -15.45 8.64
C ALA A 135 4.19 -14.13 9.39
N LYS A 136 5.25 -13.39 9.75
CA LYS A 136 5.11 -12.13 10.50
C LYS A 136 5.04 -10.91 9.59
N VAL A 137 5.78 -10.97 8.47
CA VAL A 137 5.81 -9.92 7.43
C VAL A 137 5.73 -10.60 6.07
N VAL A 138 4.86 -10.09 5.20
CA VAL A 138 4.59 -10.65 3.87
C VAL A 138 4.47 -9.54 2.84
N ILE A 139 5.19 -9.68 1.73
CA ILE A 139 5.14 -8.74 0.61
C ILE A 139 4.81 -9.45 -0.70
N PRO A 140 3.95 -8.86 -1.55
CA PRO A 140 3.75 -9.35 -2.91
C PRO A 140 4.89 -8.85 -3.79
N VAL A 141 5.39 -9.72 -4.67
CA VAL A 141 6.51 -9.42 -5.55
C VAL A 141 6.28 -9.94 -6.96
N ILE A 142 6.88 -9.27 -7.95
CA ILE A 142 6.97 -9.76 -9.33
C ILE A 142 8.42 -9.88 -9.77
N PRO A 143 8.75 -10.79 -10.71
CA PRO A 143 10.08 -10.84 -11.31
C PRO A 143 10.45 -9.53 -12.01
N VAL A 144 11.73 -9.20 -12.04
CA VAL A 144 12.25 -8.07 -12.81
C VAL A 144 12.52 -8.53 -14.24
N SER A 145 11.84 -7.91 -15.21
CA SER A 145 11.97 -8.24 -16.64
C SER A 145 13.24 -7.65 -17.26
N ASP A 146 13.61 -6.44 -16.85
CA ASP A 146 14.71 -5.69 -17.43
C ASP A 146 16.08 -6.11 -16.86
N THR A 147 17.13 -5.81 -17.60
CA THR A 147 18.50 -5.92 -17.10
C THR A 147 18.80 -4.78 -16.15
N ILE A 148 19.15 -5.06 -14.90
CA ILE A 148 19.46 -4.07 -13.89
C ILE A 148 20.97 -3.84 -13.80
N LYS A 149 21.37 -2.58 -13.88
CA LYS A 149 22.76 -2.12 -13.73
C LYS A 149 22.91 -1.30 -12.46
N THR A 150 23.99 -1.46 -11.75
CA THR A 150 24.45 -0.45 -10.80
C THR A 150 25.35 0.54 -11.52
N VAL A 151 25.25 1.80 -11.17
CA VAL A 151 26.05 2.89 -11.75
C VAL A 151 26.76 3.69 -10.64
N ASN A 152 27.90 4.30 -10.96
CA ASN A 152 28.59 5.23 -10.07
C ASN A 152 28.01 6.66 -10.19
N GLU A 153 28.58 7.61 -9.43
CA GLU A 153 28.18 9.03 -9.44
C GLU A 153 28.33 9.70 -10.81
N LYS A 154 29.19 9.17 -11.70
CA LYS A 154 29.41 9.64 -13.07
C LYS A 154 28.46 9.00 -14.08
N SER A 155 27.51 8.18 -13.62
CA SER A 155 26.58 7.39 -14.46
C SER A 155 27.27 6.30 -15.30
N ASP A 156 28.50 5.90 -14.97
CA ASP A 156 29.17 4.75 -15.60
C ASP A 156 28.66 3.45 -14.98
N VAL A 157 28.48 2.42 -15.81
CA VAL A 157 28.06 1.09 -15.35
C VAL A 157 29.17 0.45 -14.53
N VAL A 158 28.84 0.06 -13.29
CA VAL A 158 29.75 -0.63 -12.37
C VAL A 158 29.54 -2.14 -12.43
N ASN A 159 28.26 -2.59 -12.40
CA ASN A 159 27.93 -4.00 -12.33
C ASN A 159 26.57 -4.29 -12.99
N THR A 160 26.37 -5.56 -13.37
CA THR A 160 25.08 -6.10 -13.81
C THR A 160 24.59 -7.07 -12.72
N LEU A 161 23.41 -6.78 -12.18
CA LEU A 161 22.81 -7.65 -11.15
C LEU A 161 22.17 -8.89 -11.78
N ASP A 162 22.27 -10.02 -11.09
CA ASP A 162 21.54 -11.23 -11.48
C ASP A 162 20.04 -11.05 -11.20
N ARG A 163 19.26 -10.72 -12.24
CA ARG A 163 17.83 -10.49 -12.13
C ARG A 163 17.03 -11.71 -11.67
N THR A 164 17.57 -12.92 -11.73
CA THR A 164 16.87 -14.12 -11.25
C THR A 164 16.63 -14.06 -9.74
N GLN A 165 17.45 -13.33 -9.00
CA GLN A 165 17.36 -13.10 -7.56
C GLN A 165 16.63 -11.80 -7.21
N LEU A 166 16.32 -10.94 -8.19
CA LEU A 166 15.67 -9.67 -7.96
C LEU A 166 14.15 -9.79 -8.07
N ARG A 167 13.47 -9.03 -7.23
CA ARG A 167 12.00 -8.90 -7.26
C ARG A 167 11.60 -7.44 -7.13
N ALA A 168 10.62 -7.02 -7.92
CA ALA A 168 9.97 -5.74 -7.73
C ALA A 168 8.86 -5.89 -6.70
N VAL A 169 8.98 -5.15 -5.60
CA VAL A 169 8.05 -5.18 -4.47
C VAL A 169 6.79 -4.39 -4.78
N GLN A 170 5.66 -4.92 -4.36
CA GLN A 170 4.36 -4.28 -4.49
C GLN A 170 3.68 -4.13 -3.12
N THR A 171 2.44 -3.62 -3.11
CA THR A 171 1.56 -3.60 -1.94
C THR A 171 0.22 -4.26 -2.30
N PRO A 172 -0.53 -4.81 -1.30
CA PRO A 172 -0.41 -4.58 0.15
C PRO A 172 0.78 -5.31 0.77
N GLN A 173 1.50 -4.65 1.67
CA GLN A 173 2.48 -5.28 2.54
C GLN A 173 1.78 -5.67 3.84
N GLY A 174 1.80 -6.94 4.19
CA GLY A 174 1.07 -7.49 5.33
C GLY A 174 1.97 -7.75 6.52
N PHE A 175 1.44 -7.46 7.71
CA PHE A 175 2.15 -7.59 8.98
C PHE A 175 1.24 -8.20 10.05
N ALA A 176 1.81 -9.01 10.93
CA ALA A 176 1.21 -9.23 12.23
C ALA A 176 1.19 -7.88 12.97
N ARG A 177 0.06 -7.51 13.59
CA ARG A 177 -0.13 -6.20 14.22
C ARG A 177 0.96 -5.85 15.22
N GLU A 178 1.28 -6.78 16.14
CA GLU A 178 2.29 -6.57 17.17
C GLU A 178 3.66 -6.27 16.56
N VAL A 179 4.01 -7.00 15.48
CA VAL A 179 5.29 -6.83 14.79
C VAL A 179 5.40 -5.46 14.14
N LEU A 180 4.36 -5.00 13.44
CA LEU A 180 4.37 -3.67 12.82
C LEU A 180 4.45 -2.58 13.90
N SER A 181 3.69 -2.71 14.99
CA SER A 181 3.71 -1.75 16.10
C SER A 181 5.09 -1.68 16.76
N GLU A 182 5.74 -2.82 16.99
CA GLU A 182 7.08 -2.92 17.55
C GLU A 182 8.14 -2.27 16.65
N ILE A 183 8.12 -2.57 15.34
CA ILE A 183 9.02 -1.98 14.36
C ILE A 183 8.95 -0.45 14.39
N TYR A 184 7.75 0.11 14.41
CA TYR A 184 7.53 1.55 14.41
C TYR A 184 7.82 2.22 15.77
N ALA A 185 7.82 1.47 16.86
CA ALA A 185 8.16 1.97 18.19
C ALA A 185 9.68 1.97 18.45
N THR A 186 10.40 0.97 17.94
CA THR A 186 11.79 0.69 18.32
C THR A 186 12.82 1.08 17.27
N THR A 187 12.42 1.16 16.01
CA THR A 187 13.36 1.47 14.93
C THR A 187 13.53 2.98 14.83
N ASP A 188 14.78 3.48 14.88
CA ASP A 188 15.10 4.79 14.32
C ASP A 188 14.60 4.79 12.90
N LEU A 189 13.53 5.54 12.62
CA LEU A 189 12.84 5.52 11.34
C LEU A 189 13.75 6.10 10.25
N LYS A 190 14.79 5.35 9.90
CA LYS A 190 15.64 5.67 8.75
C LYS A 190 14.76 5.69 7.53
N PRO A 191 15.00 6.59 6.57
CA PRO A 191 14.27 6.62 5.33
C PRO A 191 14.37 5.24 4.64
N THR A 192 13.29 4.49 4.65
CA THR A 192 13.13 3.27 3.86
C THR A 192 12.15 3.53 2.73
N THR A 193 12.27 2.77 1.65
CA THR A 193 11.37 2.90 0.50
C THR A 193 10.02 2.26 0.75
N ASP A 194 9.94 1.31 1.72
CA ASP A 194 8.73 0.59 2.11
C ASP A 194 8.77 0.14 3.59
N ASP A 195 7.68 -0.43 4.09
CA ASP A 195 7.55 -0.85 5.49
C ASP A 195 8.28 -2.17 5.77
N ALA A 196 8.41 -3.02 4.76
CA ALA A 196 9.17 -4.27 4.87
C ALA A 196 10.66 -4.00 5.10
N GLY A 197 11.22 -2.93 4.53
CA GLY A 197 12.60 -2.51 4.79
C GLY A 197 12.86 -2.18 6.27
N LEU A 198 11.86 -1.66 7.01
CA LEU A 198 11.98 -1.48 8.45
C LEU A 198 12.02 -2.83 9.18
N ALA A 199 11.25 -3.82 8.72
CA ALA A 199 11.29 -5.17 9.30
C ALA A 199 12.66 -5.83 9.07
N GLU A 200 13.25 -5.67 7.89
CA GLU A 200 14.60 -6.16 7.57
C GLU A 200 15.65 -5.53 8.48
N ILE A 201 15.59 -4.22 8.70
CA ILE A 201 16.48 -3.51 9.64
C ILE A 201 16.33 -4.06 11.07
N ALA A 202 15.11 -4.41 11.48
CA ALA A 202 14.83 -5.03 12.78
C ALA A 202 15.20 -6.53 12.84
N GLY A 203 15.75 -7.10 11.77
CA GLY A 203 16.11 -8.52 11.71
C GLY A 203 14.94 -9.49 11.61
N ILE A 204 13.76 -8.99 11.21
CA ILE A 204 12.54 -9.77 11.07
C ILE A 204 12.49 -10.37 9.66
N ASN A 205 12.23 -11.67 9.58
CA ASN A 205 12.12 -12.35 8.29
C ASN A 205 10.92 -11.87 7.48
N VAL A 206 11.16 -11.45 6.22
CA VAL A 206 10.14 -11.02 5.27
C VAL A 206 9.87 -12.15 4.28
N SER A 207 8.64 -12.63 4.27
CA SER A 207 8.16 -13.65 3.32
C SER A 207 7.59 -13.00 2.06
N THR A 208 7.70 -13.68 0.92
CA THR A 208 7.14 -13.19 -0.34
C THR A 208 5.95 -14.04 -0.79
N VAL A 209 5.03 -13.42 -1.53
CA VAL A 209 3.97 -14.06 -2.31
C VAL A 209 3.98 -13.53 -3.74
N ALA A 210 3.31 -14.23 -4.66
CA ALA A 210 3.18 -13.75 -6.03
C ALA A 210 2.34 -12.46 -6.08
N GLY A 211 2.88 -11.42 -6.69
CA GLY A 211 2.17 -10.19 -7.04
C GLY A 211 1.49 -10.28 -8.41
N SER A 212 1.10 -9.14 -8.95
CA SER A 212 0.46 -9.05 -10.26
C SER A 212 0.97 -7.84 -11.05
N VAL A 213 1.07 -7.96 -12.36
CA VAL A 213 1.36 -6.81 -13.23
C VAL A 213 0.24 -5.76 -13.19
N GLU A 214 -0.98 -6.16 -12.87
CA GLU A 214 -2.12 -5.24 -12.66
C GLU A 214 -1.95 -4.37 -11.42
N SER A 215 -1.08 -4.77 -10.49
CA SER A 215 -0.74 -4.01 -9.29
C SER A 215 0.23 -2.86 -9.55
N PHE A 216 0.31 -2.35 -10.79
CA PHE A 216 1.20 -1.24 -11.13
C PHE A 216 0.87 0.01 -10.30
N LYS A 217 1.90 0.82 -10.06
CA LYS A 217 1.79 2.05 -9.27
C LYS A 217 1.64 3.23 -10.19
N VAL A 218 0.53 3.94 -10.12
CA VAL A 218 0.32 5.20 -10.86
C VAL A 218 1.27 6.25 -10.30
N THR A 219 2.29 6.66 -11.06
CA THR A 219 3.37 7.56 -10.61
C THR A 219 3.67 8.66 -11.59
N THR A 220 3.44 8.42 -12.87
CA THR A 220 3.74 9.30 -13.99
C THR A 220 2.46 9.59 -14.78
N PRO A 221 2.45 10.61 -15.67
CA PRO A 221 1.33 10.84 -16.60
C PRO A 221 1.02 9.61 -17.47
N PHE A 222 2.04 8.86 -17.89
CA PHE A 222 1.86 7.62 -18.64
C PHE A 222 1.11 6.56 -17.84
N ASP A 223 1.44 6.40 -16.53
CA ASP A 223 0.73 5.46 -15.67
C ASP A 223 -0.75 5.86 -15.50
N LEU A 224 -1.04 7.17 -15.50
CA LEU A 224 -2.40 7.70 -15.40
C LEU A 224 -3.22 7.39 -16.66
N GLU A 225 -2.61 7.50 -17.83
CA GLU A 225 -3.21 7.07 -19.10
C GLU A 225 -3.45 5.56 -19.11
N MET A 226 -2.48 4.77 -18.66
CA MET A 226 -2.66 3.33 -18.48
C MET A 226 -3.81 2.99 -17.54
N ALA A 227 -3.94 3.70 -16.41
CA ALA A 227 -5.03 3.54 -15.46
C ALA A 227 -6.39 3.82 -16.10
N THR A 228 -6.48 4.89 -16.89
CA THR A 228 -7.69 5.25 -17.66
C THR A 228 -8.08 4.14 -18.64
N ASN A 229 -7.11 3.66 -19.42
CA ASN A 229 -7.34 2.57 -20.37
C ASN A 229 -7.73 1.26 -19.70
N PHE A 230 -7.17 0.97 -18.50
CA PHE A 230 -7.52 -0.22 -17.72
C PHE A 230 -8.98 -0.19 -17.26
N MET A 231 -9.47 0.97 -16.81
CA MET A 231 -10.86 1.15 -16.41
C MET A 231 -11.85 1.00 -17.58
N ASN A 232 -11.46 1.44 -18.77
CA ASN A 232 -12.32 1.37 -19.97
C ASN A 232 -12.47 -0.06 -20.53
N ARG A 233 -11.65 -1.03 -20.10
CA ARG A 233 -11.70 -2.43 -20.53
C ARG A 233 -12.65 -3.30 -19.69
N LYS A 234 -13.17 -2.75 -18.61
CA LYS A 234 -14.13 -3.41 -17.70
C LYS A 234 -15.50 -2.83 -17.87
#